data_ad5ff33278be16472e9270a6a20e0822
#
_entry.id   ad5ff33278be16472e9270a6a20e0822
#
_cell.length_a   1.000
_cell.length_b   1.000
_cell.length_c   1.000
_cell.angle_alpha   90.00
_cell.angle_beta   90.00
_cell.angle_gamma   90.00
#
_symmetry.space_group_name_H-M   'P 1'
#
loop_
_entity.id
_entity.type
_entity.pdbx_description
1 polymer ?
#
loop_
_entity_poly.entity_id
_entity_poly.type
_entity_poly.pdbx_seq_one_letter_code
_entity_poly.pdbx_strand_id
1 'polypeptide(L)'
;MKKIHLFAIILIITSFAHAQFKKGFGFTTGAWGSGFHYMGDWELNETLFSGFEVKFIDVKNDGEMPAINYYTGQTLNVGDDALILFPLFGKVRYLPFEGMIANDFSPFVEIKAGVNLALDGNGNARTFRGRWNNSSSYTSFGGQFVVGVIFPQINGTSIITSIGYETLPMSQKIDGRDNYDGMTLNISYIFRNRR
;
A
#
# COMPACT_ATOMS: atom_id res chain seq x y z
N MET A 1 -27.07 23.61 -11.37
CA MET A 1 -26.00 22.85 -10.70
C MET A 1 -26.08 21.33 -10.96
N LYS A 2 -27.24 20.63 -10.82
CA LYS A 2 -27.35 19.16 -11.02
C LYS A 2 -26.90 18.66 -12.42
N LYS A 3 -27.12 19.44 -13.48
CA LYS A 3 -26.74 19.07 -14.86
C LYS A 3 -25.21 19.08 -15.09
N ILE A 4 -24.46 19.96 -14.39
CA ILE A 4 -23.00 20.06 -14.48
C ILE A 4 -22.36 18.82 -13.84
N HIS A 5 -22.88 18.37 -12.70
CA HIS A 5 -22.36 17.17 -12.03
C HIS A 5 -22.62 15.91 -12.85
N LEU A 6 -23.79 15.80 -13.50
CA LEU A 6 -24.11 14.68 -14.38
C LEU A 6 -23.18 14.63 -15.59
N PHE A 7 -22.91 15.78 -16.22
CA PHE A 7 -21.98 15.87 -17.36
C PHE A 7 -20.55 15.50 -16.96
N ALA A 8 -20.07 15.98 -15.79
CA ALA A 8 -18.77 15.62 -15.27
C ALA A 8 -18.64 14.11 -14.98
N ILE A 9 -19.69 13.50 -14.42
CA ILE A 9 -19.73 12.05 -14.15
C ILE A 9 -19.67 11.26 -15.47
N ILE A 10 -20.44 11.65 -16.49
CA ILE A 10 -20.43 10.98 -17.80
C ILE A 10 -19.04 11.11 -18.44
N LEU A 11 -18.40 12.26 -18.35
CA LEU A 11 -17.07 12.51 -18.92
C LEU A 11 -15.98 11.68 -18.21
N ILE A 12 -16.10 11.48 -16.91
CA ILE A 12 -15.23 10.58 -16.14
C ILE A 12 -15.45 9.13 -16.58
N ILE A 13 -16.70 8.66 -16.67
CA ILE A 13 -17.02 7.28 -17.06
C ILE A 13 -16.52 6.95 -18.47
N THR A 14 -16.66 7.87 -19.42
CA THR A 14 -16.17 7.68 -20.80
C THR A 14 -14.65 7.63 -20.88
N SER A 15 -13.92 8.38 -20.03
CA SER A 15 -12.46 8.32 -19.97
C SER A 15 -11.97 6.94 -19.51
N PHE A 16 -12.67 6.29 -18.58
CA PHE A 16 -12.31 4.93 -18.13
C PHE A 16 -12.66 3.84 -19.15
N ALA A 17 -13.63 4.06 -20.04
CA ALA A 17 -14.04 3.05 -21.01
C ALA A 17 -12.95 2.71 -22.05
N HIS A 18 -12.02 3.62 -22.32
CA HIS A 18 -10.90 3.44 -23.24
C HIS A 18 -9.56 3.21 -22.54
N ALA A 19 -9.52 3.33 -21.22
CA ALA A 19 -8.28 3.23 -20.45
C ALA A 19 -7.77 1.78 -20.42
N GLN A 20 -6.48 1.60 -20.74
CA GLN A 20 -5.82 0.33 -20.61
C GLN A 20 -5.60 0.00 -19.14
N PHE A 21 -6.13 -1.15 -18.68
CA PHE A 21 -5.95 -1.59 -17.30
C PHE A 21 -4.67 -2.40 -17.15
N LYS A 22 -3.77 -1.96 -16.27
CA LYS A 22 -2.53 -2.64 -15.88
C LYS A 22 -2.65 -3.10 -14.43
N LYS A 23 -2.18 -4.28 -14.12
CA LYS A 23 -2.17 -4.84 -12.77
C LYS A 23 -0.75 -5.20 -12.34
N GLY A 24 -0.51 -5.09 -11.05
CA GLY A 24 0.80 -5.39 -10.50
C GLY A 24 0.72 -5.90 -9.07
N PHE A 25 1.82 -6.47 -8.64
CA PHE A 25 2.03 -6.96 -7.29
C PHE A 25 3.41 -6.50 -6.83
N GLY A 26 3.56 -6.21 -5.55
CA GLY A 26 4.83 -5.74 -5.01
C GLY A 26 5.00 -6.01 -3.54
N PHE A 27 6.19 -5.63 -3.07
CA PHE A 27 6.58 -5.64 -1.68
C PHE A 27 6.71 -4.21 -1.18
N THR A 28 6.29 -3.97 0.05
CA THR A 28 6.42 -2.70 0.76
C THR A 28 7.15 -2.93 2.07
N THR A 29 8.03 -2.02 2.43
CA THR A 29 8.65 -1.97 3.75
C THR A 29 8.71 -0.52 4.21
N GLY A 30 8.59 -0.29 5.49
CA GLY A 30 8.54 1.05 6.04
C GLY A 30 8.89 1.11 7.51
N ALA A 31 8.65 2.28 8.10
CA ALA A 31 8.98 2.56 9.49
C ALA A 31 8.34 1.59 10.49
N TRP A 32 7.14 1.06 10.17
CA TRP A 32 6.34 0.26 11.09
C TRP A 32 6.20 -1.20 10.72
N GLY A 33 6.71 -1.62 9.57
CA GLY A 33 6.57 -3.00 9.16
C GLY A 33 6.87 -3.25 7.71
N SER A 34 6.52 -4.46 7.27
CA SER A 34 6.72 -4.90 5.90
C SER A 34 5.51 -5.68 5.42
N GLY A 35 5.34 -5.76 4.13
CA GLY A 35 4.22 -6.49 3.58
C GLY A 35 4.17 -6.53 2.07
N PHE A 36 3.02 -6.89 1.57
CA PHE A 36 2.77 -7.00 0.15
C PHE A 36 1.67 -6.03 -0.26
N HIS A 37 1.68 -5.66 -1.53
CA HIS A 37 0.60 -4.87 -2.09
C HIS A 37 0.21 -5.37 -3.49
N TYR A 38 -1.06 -5.20 -3.80
CA TYR A 38 -1.61 -5.40 -5.13
C TYR A 38 -2.10 -4.06 -5.65
N MET A 39 -1.83 -3.76 -6.93
CA MET A 39 -2.27 -2.52 -7.56
C MET A 39 -2.94 -2.76 -8.90
N GLY A 40 -3.88 -1.88 -9.23
CA GLY A 40 -4.47 -1.77 -10.53
C GLY A 40 -4.44 -0.34 -11.01
N ASP A 41 -3.96 -0.12 -12.23
CA ASP A 41 -3.80 1.20 -12.85
C ASP A 41 -4.58 1.26 -14.15
N TRP A 42 -5.37 2.32 -14.34
CA TRP A 42 -5.95 2.73 -15.60
C TRP A 42 -5.10 3.83 -16.21
N GLU A 43 -4.60 3.61 -17.40
CA GLU A 43 -3.86 4.58 -18.18
C GLU A 43 -4.85 5.56 -18.83
N LEU A 44 -4.99 6.76 -18.26
CA LEU A 44 -5.90 7.79 -18.77
C LEU A 44 -5.31 8.49 -20.00
N ASN A 45 -4.00 8.72 -19.97
CA ASN A 45 -3.17 9.18 -21.09
C ASN A 45 -1.71 8.78 -20.83
N GLU A 46 -0.80 9.14 -21.72
CA GLU A 46 0.64 8.80 -21.63
C GLU A 46 1.30 9.25 -20.33
N THR A 47 0.84 10.35 -19.71
CA THR A 47 1.44 10.94 -18.52
C THR A 47 0.64 10.74 -17.25
N LEU A 48 -0.65 10.34 -17.33
CA LEU A 48 -1.57 10.31 -16.20
C LEU A 48 -2.22 8.95 -16.03
N PHE A 49 -2.08 8.39 -14.85
CA PHE A 49 -2.69 7.13 -14.44
C PHE A 49 -3.58 7.37 -13.22
N SER A 50 -4.71 6.68 -13.17
CA SER A 50 -5.54 6.56 -11.98
C SER A 50 -5.66 5.09 -11.60
N GLY A 51 -5.85 4.79 -10.33
CA GLY A 51 -5.90 3.39 -9.93
C GLY A 51 -6.24 3.17 -8.48
N PHE A 52 -6.00 1.95 -8.05
CA PHE A 52 -6.14 1.56 -6.65
C PHE A 52 -4.93 0.73 -6.19
N GLU A 53 -4.74 0.67 -4.89
CA GLU A 53 -3.74 -0.16 -4.24
C GLU A 53 -4.32 -0.74 -2.95
N VAL A 54 -4.12 -2.03 -2.75
CA VAL A 54 -4.44 -2.74 -1.51
C VAL A 54 -3.14 -3.24 -0.93
N LYS A 55 -2.88 -2.92 0.33
CA LYS A 55 -1.70 -3.39 1.06
C LYS A 55 -2.09 -4.37 2.15
N PHE A 56 -1.19 -5.26 2.46
CA PHE A 56 -1.15 -6.08 3.65
C PHE A 56 0.17 -5.77 4.34
N ILE A 57 0.15 -5.18 5.52
CA ILE A 57 1.34 -4.78 6.27
C ILE A 57 1.30 -5.48 7.62
N ASP A 58 2.31 -6.29 7.88
CA ASP A 58 2.60 -6.86 9.18
C ASP A 58 3.42 -5.84 9.98
N VAL A 59 2.82 -5.33 11.04
CA VAL A 59 3.42 -4.28 11.88
C VAL A 59 4.35 -4.94 12.88
N LYS A 60 5.58 -4.44 12.95
CA LYS A 60 6.54 -4.80 13.99
C LYS A 60 6.47 -3.80 15.13
N ASN A 61 6.31 -4.31 16.33
CA ASN A 61 6.38 -3.47 17.52
C ASN A 61 7.85 -3.26 17.93
N ASP A 62 8.21 -2.02 18.31
CA ASP A 62 9.56 -1.68 18.82
C ASP A 62 9.91 -2.41 20.13
N GLY A 63 8.93 -3.00 20.79
CA GLY A 63 9.07 -3.77 22.03
C GLY A 63 9.36 -5.27 21.84
N GLU A 64 9.33 -5.78 20.61
CA GLU A 64 9.67 -7.19 20.34
C GLU A 64 11.13 -7.48 20.67
N MET A 65 11.37 -8.16 21.77
CA MET A 65 12.70 -8.66 22.12
C MET A 65 12.69 -10.19 22.16
N PRO A 66 13.66 -10.85 21.49
CA PRO A 66 13.85 -12.28 21.69
C PRO A 66 14.31 -12.52 23.13
N ALA A 67 13.47 -13.18 23.93
CA ALA A 67 13.81 -13.64 25.26
C ALA A 67 14.02 -15.14 25.24
N ILE A 68 15.03 -15.63 25.97
CA ILE A 68 15.27 -17.06 26.14
C ILE A 68 14.54 -17.50 27.42
N ASN A 69 13.64 -18.46 27.27
CA ASN A 69 13.05 -19.12 28.43
C ASN A 69 14.15 -19.93 29.14
N TYR A 70 14.49 -19.50 30.34
CA TYR A 70 15.59 -20.08 31.12
C TYR A 70 15.40 -21.57 31.47
N TYR A 71 14.13 -22.03 31.49
CA TYR A 71 13.79 -23.42 31.86
C TYR A 71 13.74 -24.35 30.66
N THR A 72 13.40 -23.87 29.48
CA THR A 72 13.22 -24.71 28.29
C THR A 72 14.28 -24.47 27.21
N GLY A 73 15.08 -23.41 27.30
CA GLY A 73 16.02 -22.98 26.28
C GLY A 73 15.37 -22.49 24.98
N GLN A 74 14.05 -22.36 24.95
CA GLN A 74 13.33 -21.88 23.76
C GLN A 74 13.35 -20.36 23.68
N THR A 75 13.54 -19.84 22.50
CA THR A 75 13.38 -18.41 22.21
C THR A 75 11.88 -18.06 22.20
N LEU A 76 11.49 -17.12 23.01
CA LEU A 76 10.14 -16.54 23.07
C LEU A 76 10.26 -15.08 22.65
N ASN A 77 9.38 -14.60 21.78
CA ASN A 77 9.25 -13.19 21.57
C ASN A 77 8.36 -12.60 22.67
N VAL A 78 8.90 -11.67 23.44
CA VAL A 78 8.17 -10.94 24.49
C VAL A 78 7.77 -9.59 23.90
N GLY A 79 6.52 -9.19 24.06
CA GLY A 79 5.98 -7.96 23.47
C GLY A 79 5.49 -8.15 22.02
N ASP A 80 5.26 -9.40 21.60
CA ASP A 80 4.70 -9.74 20.28
C ASP A 80 3.23 -9.32 20.22
N ASP A 81 2.98 -8.08 19.79
CA ASP A 81 1.64 -7.59 19.49
C ASP A 81 1.31 -7.97 18.04
N ALA A 82 0.12 -8.53 17.84
CA ALA A 82 -0.31 -9.01 16.53
C ALA A 82 -1.14 -7.94 15.82
N LEU A 83 -0.49 -7.01 15.15
CA LEU A 83 -1.17 -5.95 14.40
C LEU A 83 -0.94 -6.10 12.90
N ILE A 84 -2.04 -6.13 12.15
CA ILE A 84 -2.01 -6.11 10.68
C ILE A 84 -2.78 -4.89 10.18
N LEU A 85 -2.19 -4.18 9.24
CA LEU A 85 -2.82 -3.06 8.54
C LEU A 85 -3.18 -3.46 7.12
N PHE A 86 -4.39 -3.07 6.69
CA PHE A 86 -4.91 -3.24 5.34
C PHE A 86 -5.29 -1.87 4.76
N PRO A 87 -4.33 -1.06 4.32
CA PRO A 87 -4.64 0.16 3.58
C PRO A 87 -5.24 -0.16 2.20
N LEU A 88 -6.40 0.45 1.92
CA LEU A 88 -7.07 0.44 0.62
C LEU A 88 -7.09 1.87 0.09
N PHE A 89 -6.28 2.15 -0.91
CA PHE A 89 -6.10 3.48 -1.46
C PHE A 89 -6.60 3.58 -2.90
N GLY A 90 -7.28 4.68 -3.20
CA GLY A 90 -7.35 5.23 -4.54
C GLY A 90 -6.08 6.04 -4.80
N LYS A 91 -5.58 6.04 -6.04
CA LYS A 91 -4.33 6.71 -6.39
C LYS A 91 -4.39 7.43 -7.73
N VAL A 92 -3.57 8.47 -7.83
CA VAL A 92 -3.29 9.18 -9.08
C VAL A 92 -1.79 9.31 -9.21
N ARG A 93 -1.26 8.89 -10.36
CA ARG A 93 0.16 8.94 -10.71
C ARG A 93 0.35 9.83 -11.92
N TYR A 94 1.35 10.71 -11.84
CA TYR A 94 1.75 11.60 -12.90
C TYR A 94 3.21 11.37 -13.29
N LEU A 95 3.48 11.24 -14.59
CA LEU A 95 4.80 11.07 -15.19
C LEU A 95 5.23 12.39 -15.86
N PRO A 96 5.94 13.29 -15.15
CA PRO A 96 6.23 14.63 -15.67
C PRO A 96 7.19 14.65 -16.87
N PHE A 97 7.95 13.57 -17.07
CA PHE A 97 9.02 13.51 -18.06
C PHE A 97 8.82 12.38 -19.08
N GLU A 98 7.59 11.85 -19.21
CA GLU A 98 7.29 10.80 -20.18
C GLU A 98 7.58 11.29 -21.59
N GLY A 99 8.35 10.48 -22.37
CA GLY A 99 8.80 10.83 -23.71
C GLY A 99 9.89 11.91 -23.78
N MET A 100 10.32 12.50 -22.66
CA MET A 100 11.36 13.57 -22.61
C MET A 100 12.73 13.05 -22.19
N ILE A 101 12.78 11.96 -21.45
CA ILE A 101 14.00 11.30 -20.99
C ILE A 101 14.15 9.98 -21.77
N ALA A 102 15.31 9.34 -21.69
CA ALA A 102 15.55 8.05 -22.32
C ALA A 102 14.42 7.03 -22.03
N ASN A 103 14.06 6.22 -23.02
CA ASN A 103 12.93 5.29 -22.96
C ASN A 103 13.09 4.15 -21.94
N ASP A 104 14.20 4.13 -21.18
CA ASP A 104 14.54 3.04 -20.27
C ASP A 104 13.97 3.21 -18.86
N PHE A 105 13.52 4.43 -18.52
CA PHE A 105 12.90 4.71 -17.22
C PHE A 105 12.01 5.96 -17.25
N SER A 106 10.95 5.95 -16.45
CA SER A 106 10.02 7.08 -16.33
C SER A 106 9.86 7.47 -14.86
N PRO A 107 10.41 8.62 -14.43
CA PRO A 107 10.16 9.16 -13.09
C PRO A 107 8.69 9.55 -12.92
N PHE A 108 8.16 9.38 -11.71
CA PHE A 108 6.78 9.74 -11.41
C PHE A 108 6.60 10.31 -10.02
N VAL A 109 5.49 11.02 -9.84
CA VAL A 109 4.92 11.40 -8.57
C VAL A 109 3.53 10.76 -8.43
N GLU A 110 3.16 10.33 -7.23
CA GLU A 110 1.89 9.67 -6.99
C GLU A 110 1.31 10.12 -5.65
N ILE A 111 0.01 10.37 -5.63
CA ILE A 111 -0.76 10.67 -4.42
C ILE A 111 -1.78 9.54 -4.24
N LYS A 112 -1.89 9.07 -3.01
CA LYS A 112 -2.85 8.04 -2.62
C LYS A 112 -3.66 8.53 -1.43
N ALA A 113 -4.94 8.16 -1.40
CA ALA A 113 -5.83 8.40 -0.26
C ALA A 113 -6.88 7.30 -0.18
N GLY A 114 -7.31 6.99 1.04
CA GLY A 114 -8.32 5.97 1.23
C GLY A 114 -8.52 5.53 2.67
N VAL A 115 -9.03 4.32 2.82
CA VAL A 115 -9.38 3.73 4.11
C VAL A 115 -8.30 2.75 4.53
N ASN A 116 -7.94 2.79 5.81
CA ASN A 116 -7.09 1.79 6.45
C ASN A 116 -7.92 0.97 7.43
N LEU A 117 -7.87 -0.35 7.32
CA LEU A 117 -8.42 -1.30 8.28
C LEU A 117 -7.26 -1.89 9.08
N ALA A 118 -7.28 -1.69 10.40
CA ALA A 118 -6.34 -2.28 11.32
C ALA A 118 -6.99 -3.46 12.04
N LEU A 119 -6.32 -4.59 12.06
CA LEU A 119 -6.71 -5.78 12.83
C LEU A 119 -5.70 -5.98 13.96
N ASP A 120 -6.18 -5.80 15.17
CA ASP A 120 -5.43 -5.99 16.40
C ASP A 120 -5.77 -7.33 17.00
N GLY A 121 -4.80 -8.23 17.05
CA GLY A 121 -4.92 -9.61 17.53
C GLY A 121 -4.33 -9.78 18.93
N ASN A 122 -4.58 -10.94 19.53
CA ASN A 122 -4.00 -11.28 20.83
C ASN A 122 -2.57 -11.79 20.69
N GLY A 123 -1.58 -10.93 20.94
CA GLY A 123 -0.15 -11.27 20.88
C GLY A 123 0.27 -12.41 21.81
N ASN A 124 -0.41 -12.60 22.94
CA ASN A 124 -0.10 -13.67 23.90
C ASN A 124 -0.56 -15.07 23.48
N ALA A 125 -1.35 -15.18 22.42
CA ALA A 125 -1.86 -16.48 21.96
C ALA A 125 -0.80 -17.27 21.22
N ARG A 126 -0.56 -18.53 21.64
CA ARG A 126 0.44 -19.42 21.05
C ARG A 126 0.05 -20.01 19.69
N THR A 127 -1.22 -19.94 19.31
CA THR A 127 -1.71 -20.50 18.03
C THR A 127 -2.22 -19.39 17.13
N PHE A 128 -2.04 -19.54 15.81
CA PHE A 128 -2.55 -18.61 14.83
C PHE A 128 -4.06 -18.34 15.01
N ARG A 129 -4.85 -19.40 15.17
CA ARG A 129 -6.29 -19.28 15.38
C ARG A 129 -6.63 -18.54 16.68
N GLY A 130 -5.89 -18.80 17.77
CA GLY A 130 -6.07 -18.12 19.05
C GLY A 130 -5.74 -16.62 18.97
N ARG A 131 -4.72 -16.26 18.16
CA ARG A 131 -4.29 -14.88 17.93
C ARG A 131 -5.38 -14.03 17.27
N TRP A 132 -6.14 -14.59 16.34
CA TRP A 132 -7.14 -13.86 15.54
C TRP A 132 -8.61 -14.12 15.92
N ASN A 133 -8.89 -15.07 16.82
CA ASN A 133 -10.27 -15.45 17.18
C ASN A 133 -11.07 -14.35 17.89
N ASN A 134 -10.38 -13.44 18.59
CA ASN A 134 -10.96 -12.29 19.30
C ASN A 134 -10.26 -10.99 18.92
N SER A 135 -9.90 -10.83 17.63
CA SER A 135 -9.26 -9.63 17.15
C SER A 135 -10.22 -8.44 17.14
N SER A 136 -9.73 -7.28 17.52
CA SER A 136 -10.45 -6.02 17.38
C SER A 136 -10.15 -5.42 15.98
N SER A 137 -11.14 -4.76 15.37
CA SER A 137 -10.96 -4.09 14.09
C SER A 137 -11.20 -2.60 14.21
N TYR A 138 -10.33 -1.81 13.62
CA TYR A 138 -10.40 -0.36 13.63
C TYR A 138 -10.30 0.16 12.20
N THR A 139 -11.06 1.19 11.88
CA THR A 139 -11.07 1.80 10.56
C THR A 139 -10.67 3.26 10.68
N SER A 140 -9.81 3.71 9.79
CA SER A 140 -9.36 5.10 9.72
C SER A 140 -9.17 5.54 8.27
N PHE A 141 -8.96 6.84 8.05
CA PHE A 141 -8.58 7.37 6.75
C PHE A 141 -7.10 7.69 6.75
N GLY A 142 -6.43 7.37 5.65
CA GLY A 142 -5.01 7.64 5.48
C GLY A 142 -4.68 8.12 4.08
N GLY A 143 -3.42 8.45 3.89
CA GLY A 143 -2.91 8.87 2.59
C GLY A 143 -1.41 8.63 2.46
N GLN A 144 -0.92 8.73 1.24
CA GLN A 144 0.49 8.55 0.94
C GLN A 144 0.90 9.47 -0.20
N PHE A 145 2.04 10.13 -0.07
CA PHE A 145 2.75 10.78 -1.16
C PHE A 145 3.96 9.94 -1.55
N VAL A 146 4.15 9.73 -2.85
CA VAL A 146 5.16 8.82 -3.38
C VAL A 146 5.90 9.48 -4.53
N VAL A 147 7.21 9.26 -4.58
CA VAL A 147 8.05 9.53 -5.75
C VAL A 147 8.75 8.24 -6.16
N GLY A 148 8.92 8.01 -7.44
CA GLY A 148 9.50 6.76 -7.89
C GLY A 148 9.89 6.77 -9.37
N VAL A 149 10.30 5.59 -9.83
CA VAL A 149 10.72 5.35 -11.20
C VAL A 149 10.10 4.06 -11.70
N ILE A 150 9.58 4.11 -12.93
CA ILE A 150 9.13 2.95 -13.70
C ILE A 150 10.25 2.55 -14.63
N PHE A 151 10.61 1.27 -14.63
CA PHE A 151 11.56 0.66 -15.56
C PHE A 151 10.80 -0.28 -16.51
N PRO A 152 10.45 0.20 -17.73
CA PRO A 152 9.82 -0.65 -18.74
C PRO A 152 10.75 -1.80 -19.14
N GLN A 153 10.19 -2.98 -19.36
CA GLN A 153 10.92 -4.16 -19.81
C GLN A 153 10.51 -4.52 -21.24
N ILE A 154 11.43 -5.09 -22.00
CA ILE A 154 11.25 -5.46 -23.44
C ILE A 154 10.03 -6.38 -23.63
N ASN A 155 9.70 -7.20 -22.64
CA ASN A 155 8.56 -8.13 -22.68
C ASN A 155 7.19 -7.48 -22.41
N GLY A 156 7.14 -6.15 -22.21
CA GLY A 156 5.92 -5.38 -21.92
C GLY A 156 5.47 -5.46 -20.47
N THR A 157 6.34 -5.92 -19.57
CA THR A 157 6.19 -5.78 -18.11
C THR A 157 6.91 -4.53 -17.63
N SER A 158 6.77 -4.15 -16.37
CA SER A 158 7.53 -3.04 -15.79
C SER A 158 7.89 -3.34 -14.34
N ILE A 159 9.05 -2.83 -13.91
CA ILE A 159 9.43 -2.79 -12.50
C ILE A 159 9.25 -1.35 -12.03
N ILE A 160 8.62 -1.17 -10.88
CA ILE A 160 8.44 0.13 -10.23
C ILE A 160 9.17 0.11 -8.91
N THR A 161 10.04 1.10 -8.69
CA THR A 161 10.67 1.35 -7.40
C THR A 161 10.25 2.72 -6.92
N SER A 162 9.89 2.83 -5.66
CA SER A 162 9.42 4.10 -5.10
C SER A 162 9.66 4.25 -3.62
N ILE A 163 9.78 5.49 -3.20
CA ILE A 163 9.84 5.92 -1.81
C ILE A 163 8.68 6.88 -1.56
N GLY A 164 8.07 6.78 -0.38
CA GLY A 164 6.95 7.65 -0.03
C GLY A 164 6.86 7.92 1.46
N TYR A 165 6.04 8.88 1.81
CA TYR A 165 5.61 9.14 3.18
C TYR A 165 4.12 8.80 3.29
N GLU A 166 3.79 7.90 4.19
CA GLU A 166 2.45 7.41 4.45
C GLU A 166 1.94 7.95 5.79
N THR A 167 0.70 8.41 5.82
CA THR A 167 0.02 8.84 7.04
C THR A 167 -1.16 7.90 7.30
N LEU A 168 -1.12 7.22 8.44
CA LEU A 168 -2.13 6.27 8.89
C LEU A 168 -2.57 6.61 10.32
N PRO A 169 -3.34 7.71 10.51
CA PRO A 169 -3.88 8.03 11.83
C PRO A 169 -4.88 6.95 12.24
N MET A 170 -4.91 6.63 13.53
CA MET A 170 -5.83 5.63 14.08
C MET A 170 -6.99 6.31 14.78
N SER A 171 -8.17 5.71 14.70
CA SER A 171 -9.37 6.20 15.42
C SER A 171 -9.28 6.02 16.93
N GLN A 172 -8.44 5.09 17.40
CA GLN A 172 -8.13 4.81 18.80
C GLN A 172 -6.66 4.43 18.91
N LYS A 173 -6.10 4.52 20.12
CA LYS A 173 -4.74 4.04 20.36
C LYS A 173 -4.69 2.52 20.23
N ILE A 174 -3.82 2.03 19.37
CA ILE A 174 -3.52 0.62 19.20
C ILE A 174 -2.04 0.45 19.56
N ASP A 175 -1.71 -0.49 20.43
CA ASP A 175 -0.35 -0.74 20.92
C ASP A 175 0.34 0.54 21.46
N GLY A 176 -0.48 1.40 22.13
CA GLY A 176 -0.02 2.67 22.69
C GLY A 176 0.17 3.80 21.69
N ARG A 177 -0.08 3.58 20.39
CA ARG A 177 0.12 4.55 19.30
C ARG A 177 -1.21 5.05 18.76
N ASP A 178 -1.24 6.31 18.38
CA ASP A 178 -2.38 7.00 17.74
C ASP A 178 -2.18 7.20 16.23
N ASN A 179 -0.99 6.87 15.71
CA ASN A 179 -0.69 6.88 14.29
C ASN A 179 0.41 5.88 13.92
N TYR A 180 0.43 5.48 12.64
CA TYR A 180 1.45 4.65 12.01
C TYR A 180 2.02 5.37 10.77
N ASP A 181 2.37 6.64 10.96
CA ASP A 181 2.93 7.50 9.92
C ASP A 181 4.41 7.17 9.71
N GLY A 182 4.87 7.21 8.47
CA GLY A 182 6.30 6.98 8.22
C GLY A 182 6.70 6.86 6.77
N MET A 183 8.00 6.74 6.59
CA MET A 183 8.59 6.50 5.27
C MET A 183 8.36 5.05 4.85
N THR A 184 8.08 4.86 3.56
CA THR A 184 7.91 3.55 2.94
C THR A 184 8.76 3.43 1.70
N LEU A 185 9.28 2.23 1.47
CA LEU A 185 9.96 1.83 0.24
C LEU A 185 9.10 0.74 -0.43
N ASN A 186 8.85 0.88 -1.72
CA ASN A 186 8.05 -0.09 -2.46
C ASN A 186 8.80 -0.57 -3.71
N ILE A 187 8.69 -1.86 -3.99
CA ILE A 187 9.15 -2.47 -5.24
C ILE A 187 7.98 -3.27 -5.80
N SER A 188 7.58 -2.98 -7.04
CA SER A 188 6.42 -3.61 -7.66
C SER A 188 6.75 -4.12 -9.06
N TYR A 189 6.07 -5.19 -9.43
CA TYR A 189 6.11 -5.77 -10.76
C TYR A 189 4.75 -5.62 -11.42
N ILE A 190 4.72 -4.95 -12.59
CA ILE A 190 3.53 -4.78 -13.41
C ILE A 190 3.48 -5.87 -14.46
N PHE A 191 2.38 -6.59 -14.52
CA PHE A 191 2.19 -7.66 -15.48
C PHE A 191 1.91 -7.10 -16.88
N ARG A 192 2.39 -7.85 -17.87
CA ARG A 192 2.03 -7.59 -19.26
C ARG A 192 0.53 -7.71 -19.46
N ASN A 193 -0.08 -6.73 -20.09
CA ASN A 193 -1.45 -6.85 -20.52
C ASN A 193 -1.50 -7.79 -21.75
N ARG A 194 -2.14 -8.95 -21.60
CA ARG A 194 -2.44 -9.83 -22.73
C ARG A 194 -3.65 -9.21 -23.46
N ARG A 195 -3.41 -8.68 -24.64
CA ARG A 195 -4.49 -8.36 -25.60
C ARG A 195 -5.12 -9.64 -26.09
#